data_de9a2e2d56e56aa852951fecda374a8a
#
_entry.id   de9a2e2d56e56aa852951fecda374a8a
#
_cell.length_a   1.000
_cell.length_b   1.000
_cell.length_c   1.000
_cell.angle_alpha   90.00
_cell.angle_beta   90.00
_cell.angle_gamma   90.00
#
_symmetry.space_group_name_H-M   'P 1'
#
loop_
_entity.id
_entity.type
_entity.pdbx_description
1 polymer ?
#
loop_
_entity_poly.entity_id
_entity_poly.type
_entity_poly.pdbx_seq_one_letter_code
_entity_poly.pdbx_strand_id
1 'polypeptide(L)'
;MRNDSRGGQRRNNSRNEKPDPLLKVEWCRVIEHPEAGGVIVVVTEPALHVIRLRPKANSGLQAVGARIFMGIDHSKREVVQDILGFARIRDLSNGASIELPIVIQQIIEDSPDVFVQQFFNRAGNLSLKMHAFELLSGVGSKKALEMVASRGRVGWESFAQLDEDLSLIHI
;
A
#
# COMPACT_ATOMS: atom_id res chain seq x y z
N MET A 1 -24.17 -14.86 59.28
CA MET A 1 -23.53 -15.43 58.07
C MET A 1 -24.31 -14.97 56.86
N ARG A 2 -23.80 -13.96 56.15
CA ARG A 2 -24.36 -13.49 54.89
C ARG A 2 -23.27 -13.57 53.87
N ASN A 3 -23.50 -14.43 52.88
CA ASN A 3 -22.57 -14.68 51.78
C ASN A 3 -22.99 -13.81 50.57
N ASP A 4 -22.27 -12.73 50.32
CA ASP A 4 -22.47 -11.89 49.15
C ASP A 4 -21.56 -12.34 48.03
N SER A 5 -22.12 -13.13 47.11
CA SER A 5 -21.47 -13.52 45.84
C SER A 5 -21.70 -12.43 44.83
N ARG A 6 -20.73 -11.53 44.68
CA ARG A 6 -20.73 -10.54 43.58
C ARG A 6 -20.18 -11.21 42.28
N GLY A 7 -21.12 -11.68 41.47
CA GLY A 7 -20.84 -12.11 40.11
C GLY A 7 -20.39 -10.94 39.21
N GLY A 8 -19.10 -10.88 38.92
CA GLY A 8 -18.57 -9.92 37.98
C GLY A 8 -18.97 -10.30 36.55
N GLN A 9 -19.95 -9.61 35.98
CA GLN A 9 -20.25 -9.68 34.53
C GLN A 9 -19.07 -9.11 33.75
N ARG A 10 -18.29 -10.01 33.15
CA ARG A 10 -17.34 -9.65 32.10
C ARG A 10 -18.14 -9.10 30.91
N ARG A 11 -18.13 -7.78 30.75
CA ARG A 11 -18.64 -7.11 29.55
C ARG A 11 -17.77 -7.55 28.38
N ASN A 12 -18.32 -8.43 27.55
CA ASN A 12 -17.78 -8.79 26.24
C ASN A 12 -17.87 -7.54 25.35
N ASN A 13 -16.80 -6.76 25.31
CA ASN A 13 -16.63 -5.65 24.40
C ASN A 13 -16.31 -6.23 23.02
N SER A 14 -17.32 -6.69 22.28
CA SER A 14 -17.19 -6.94 20.84
C SER A 14 -17.00 -5.58 20.15
N ARG A 15 -15.76 -5.07 20.19
CA ARG A 15 -15.37 -3.99 19.31
C ARG A 15 -15.59 -4.49 17.90
N ASN A 16 -16.29 -3.71 17.08
CA ASN A 16 -16.33 -3.84 15.62
C ASN A 16 -14.88 -3.74 15.12
N GLU A 17 -14.15 -4.84 15.13
CA GLU A 17 -12.81 -4.93 14.56
C GLU A 17 -13.00 -4.77 13.04
N LYS A 18 -12.52 -3.64 12.52
CA LYS A 18 -12.41 -3.48 11.08
C LYS A 18 -11.56 -4.64 10.58
N PRO A 19 -11.98 -5.34 9.51
CA PRO A 19 -11.21 -6.44 8.97
C PRO A 19 -9.79 -5.96 8.66
N ASP A 20 -8.80 -6.76 9.06
CA ASP A 20 -7.38 -6.45 8.81
C ASP A 20 -7.18 -6.27 7.29
N PRO A 21 -6.75 -5.09 6.84
CA PRO A 21 -6.56 -4.82 5.41
C PRO A 21 -5.55 -5.77 4.76
N LEU A 22 -4.65 -6.38 5.54
CA LEU A 22 -3.65 -7.33 5.04
C LEU A 22 -4.24 -8.69 4.67
N LEU A 23 -5.44 -9.07 5.17
CA LEU A 23 -6.08 -10.34 4.84
C LEU A 23 -6.45 -10.49 3.36
N LYS A 24 -6.60 -9.37 2.64
CA LYS A 24 -6.96 -9.36 1.22
C LYS A 24 -5.74 -9.23 0.29
N VAL A 25 -4.56 -9.07 0.87
CA VAL A 25 -3.33 -8.88 0.10
C VAL A 25 -2.70 -10.23 -0.18
N GLU A 26 -2.41 -10.51 -1.45
CA GLU A 26 -1.78 -11.75 -1.87
C GLU A 26 -0.29 -11.59 -2.20
N TRP A 27 0.10 -10.42 -2.72
CA TRP A 27 1.44 -10.19 -3.23
C TRP A 27 2.10 -8.96 -2.61
N CYS A 28 3.42 -9.03 -2.50
CA CYS A 28 4.26 -7.92 -2.09
C CYS A 28 5.62 -7.95 -2.77
N ARG A 29 6.35 -6.83 -2.73
CA ARG A 29 7.73 -6.72 -3.24
C ARG A 29 8.70 -6.33 -2.15
N VAL A 30 9.87 -6.93 -2.21
CA VAL A 30 10.95 -6.69 -1.24
C VAL A 30 11.55 -5.31 -1.45
N ILE A 31 11.73 -4.56 -0.36
CA ILE A 31 12.53 -3.33 -0.33
C ILE A 31 13.79 -3.51 0.49
N GLU A 32 13.81 -4.47 1.42
CA GLU A 32 14.99 -4.81 2.21
C GLU A 32 14.91 -6.24 2.75
N HIS A 33 16.00 -6.98 2.62
CA HIS A 33 16.22 -8.24 3.34
C HIS A 33 17.69 -8.26 3.82
N PRO A 34 17.96 -8.06 5.12
CA PRO A 34 19.33 -8.02 5.65
C PRO A 34 20.06 -9.34 5.43
N GLU A 35 21.34 -9.30 5.02
CA GLU A 35 22.18 -10.50 4.77
C GLU A 35 22.34 -11.39 6.01
N ALA A 36 22.36 -10.79 7.19
CA ALA A 36 22.41 -11.54 8.46
C ALA A 36 21.14 -12.33 8.77
N GLY A 37 20.16 -12.31 7.85
CA GLY A 37 18.82 -12.84 8.07
C GLY A 37 17.98 -11.87 8.89
N GLY A 38 16.74 -12.26 9.19
CA GLY A 38 15.83 -11.46 10.01
C GLY A 38 14.57 -11.05 9.26
N VAL A 39 14.09 -9.85 9.56
CA VAL A 39 12.81 -9.35 9.05
C VAL A 39 12.99 -8.83 7.64
N ILE A 40 12.13 -9.27 6.72
CA ILE A 40 12.02 -8.71 5.37
C ILE A 40 11.07 -7.52 5.43
N VAL A 41 11.47 -6.39 4.83
CA VAL A 41 10.60 -5.24 4.63
C VAL A 41 10.10 -5.23 3.20
N VAL A 42 8.79 -5.12 3.02
CA VAL A 42 8.14 -5.24 1.71
C VAL A 42 7.07 -4.17 1.52
N VAL A 43 6.68 -3.95 0.26
CA VAL A 43 5.52 -3.14 -0.15
C VAL A 43 4.45 -4.06 -0.72
N THR A 44 3.21 -3.92 -0.25
CA THR A 44 2.07 -4.72 -0.72
C THR A 44 1.55 -4.24 -2.08
N GLU A 45 1.08 -5.19 -2.90
CA GLU A 45 0.43 -4.91 -4.18
C GLU A 45 -1.09 -5.09 -4.05
N PRO A 46 -1.92 -4.20 -4.59
CA PRO A 46 -1.61 -2.87 -5.14
C PRO A 46 -1.73 -1.76 -4.07
N ALA A 47 -1.98 -2.10 -2.81
CA ALA A 47 -2.32 -1.14 -1.75
C ALA A 47 -1.15 -0.29 -1.25
N LEU A 48 0.10 -0.61 -1.65
CA LEU A 48 1.34 0.10 -1.32
C LEU A 48 1.60 0.26 0.18
N HIS A 49 1.11 -0.67 1.00
CA HIS A 49 1.44 -0.67 2.42
C HIS A 49 2.84 -1.21 2.64
N VAL A 50 3.63 -0.52 3.45
CA VAL A 50 4.92 -1.03 3.91
C VAL A 50 4.68 -1.93 5.12
N ILE A 51 5.13 -3.18 5.04
CA ILE A 51 4.96 -4.18 6.08
C ILE A 51 6.25 -4.94 6.36
N ARG A 52 6.28 -5.62 7.49
CA ARG A 52 7.38 -6.49 7.90
C ARG A 52 6.93 -7.94 7.89
N LEU A 53 7.78 -8.80 7.35
CA LEU A 53 7.55 -10.24 7.25
C LEU A 53 8.66 -11.01 7.97
N ARG A 54 8.32 -12.14 8.59
CA ARG A 54 9.29 -13.12 9.03
C ARG A 54 9.47 -14.14 7.91
N PRO A 55 10.71 -14.35 7.40
CA PRO A 55 10.97 -15.37 6.41
C PRO A 55 10.97 -16.77 7.04
N LYS A 56 10.71 -17.79 6.22
CA LYS A 56 10.98 -19.18 6.59
C LYS A 56 12.50 -19.42 6.67
N ALA A 57 12.90 -20.32 7.57
CA ALA A 57 14.33 -20.60 7.80
C ALA A 57 15.11 -20.99 6.53
N ASN A 58 14.47 -21.62 5.55
CA ASN A 58 15.11 -22.13 4.34
C ASN A 58 14.79 -21.32 3.08
N SER A 59 14.21 -20.11 3.22
CA SER A 59 13.80 -19.31 2.07
C SER A 59 14.94 -18.58 1.34
N GLY A 60 16.14 -18.56 1.93
CA GLY A 60 17.27 -17.81 1.39
C GLY A 60 17.07 -16.28 1.40
N LEU A 61 18.10 -15.58 0.92
CA LEU A 61 18.07 -14.13 0.80
C LEU A 61 17.19 -13.71 -0.39
N GLN A 62 16.32 -12.74 -0.18
CA GLN A 62 15.44 -12.21 -1.21
C GLN A 62 16.01 -10.91 -1.77
N ALA A 63 16.10 -10.81 -3.09
CA ALA A 63 16.56 -9.58 -3.75
C ALA A 63 15.53 -8.46 -3.65
N VAL A 64 16.01 -7.21 -3.64
CA VAL A 64 15.14 -6.03 -3.76
C VAL A 64 14.33 -6.11 -5.07
N GLY A 65 13.06 -5.73 -5.02
CA GLY A 65 12.12 -5.85 -6.14
C GLY A 65 11.53 -7.26 -6.33
N ALA A 66 12.05 -8.29 -5.65
CA ALA A 66 11.50 -9.65 -5.74
C ALA A 66 10.04 -9.67 -5.28
N ARG A 67 9.18 -10.32 -6.10
CA ARG A 67 7.76 -10.47 -5.82
C ARG A 67 7.52 -11.72 -4.99
N ILE A 68 6.84 -11.58 -3.84
CA ILE A 68 6.62 -12.64 -2.86
C ILE A 68 5.14 -12.82 -2.61
N PHE A 69 4.68 -14.07 -2.59
CA PHE A 69 3.32 -14.41 -2.19
C PHE A 69 3.19 -14.40 -0.65
N MET A 70 2.20 -13.65 -0.14
CA MET A 70 1.91 -13.52 1.27
C MET A 70 0.45 -13.81 1.63
N GLY A 71 -0.36 -14.19 0.65
CA GLY A 71 -1.80 -14.42 0.79
C GLY A 71 -2.17 -15.43 1.88
N ILE A 72 -3.46 -15.58 2.17
CA ILE A 72 -3.98 -16.42 3.25
C ILE A 72 -3.70 -17.92 3.07
N ASP A 73 -3.45 -18.37 1.85
CA ASP A 73 -3.06 -19.75 1.57
C ASP A 73 -1.60 -20.01 1.97
N HIS A 74 -1.40 -20.46 3.20
CA HIS A 74 -0.07 -20.72 3.75
C HIS A 74 0.72 -21.78 2.96
N SER A 75 0.03 -22.68 2.22
CA SER A 75 0.69 -23.72 1.42
C SER A 75 1.45 -23.14 0.24
N LYS A 76 1.02 -22.00 -0.27
CA LYS A 76 1.64 -21.27 -1.39
C LYS A 76 2.75 -20.30 -0.96
N ARG A 77 2.90 -20.06 0.34
CA ARG A 77 3.95 -19.19 0.86
C ARG A 77 5.29 -19.90 0.83
N GLU A 78 6.13 -19.61 -0.14
CA GLU A 78 7.48 -20.16 -0.23
C GLU A 78 8.44 -19.48 0.73
N VAL A 79 8.34 -18.16 0.87
CA VAL A 79 9.26 -17.30 1.64
C VAL A 79 8.66 -16.92 3.00
N VAL A 80 7.39 -16.58 3.05
CA VAL A 80 6.76 -15.93 4.22
C VAL A 80 6.32 -16.95 5.24
N GLN A 81 6.85 -16.85 6.46
CA GLN A 81 6.37 -17.58 7.63
C GLN A 81 5.24 -16.80 8.30
N ASP A 82 5.51 -15.57 8.75
CA ASP A 82 4.55 -14.73 9.47
C ASP A 82 4.53 -13.30 8.92
N ILE A 83 3.35 -12.67 9.01
CA ILE A 83 3.18 -11.23 8.78
C ILE A 83 3.29 -10.53 10.14
N LEU A 84 4.31 -9.67 10.30
CA LEU A 84 4.59 -8.99 11.56
C LEU A 84 3.82 -7.66 11.72
N GLY A 85 3.15 -7.21 10.63
CA GLY A 85 2.36 -5.99 10.60
C GLY A 85 3.02 -4.83 9.87
N PHE A 86 2.38 -3.66 9.97
CA PHE A 86 2.80 -2.45 9.27
C PHE A 86 4.15 -1.91 9.77
N ALA A 87 4.96 -1.39 8.85
CA ALA A 87 6.13 -0.58 9.14
C ALA A 87 5.81 0.90 8.89
N ARG A 88 6.40 1.78 9.70
CA ARG A 88 6.31 3.22 9.45
C ARG A 88 7.45 3.63 8.53
N ILE A 89 7.17 4.45 7.53
CA ILE A 89 8.20 4.93 6.57
C ILE A 89 9.39 5.58 7.31
N ARG A 90 9.15 6.34 8.36
CA ARG A 90 10.21 6.99 9.17
C ARG A 90 11.13 6.02 9.93
N ASP A 91 10.70 4.76 10.09
CA ASP A 91 11.44 3.73 10.84
C ASP A 91 12.20 2.78 9.87
N LEU A 92 12.20 3.08 8.57
CA LEU A 92 12.95 2.34 7.57
C LEU A 92 14.45 2.63 7.69
N SER A 93 15.27 1.66 7.31
CA SER A 93 16.71 1.88 7.11
C SER A 93 16.95 2.87 5.96
N ASN A 94 18.14 3.42 5.88
CA ASN A 94 18.53 4.28 4.75
C ASN A 94 18.44 3.52 3.42
N GLY A 95 18.84 2.24 3.39
CA GLY A 95 18.74 1.38 2.20
C GLY A 95 17.27 1.20 1.77
N ALA A 96 16.41 0.75 2.68
CA ALA A 96 14.98 0.58 2.41
C ALA A 96 14.29 1.89 1.97
N SER A 97 14.72 3.03 2.51
CA SER A 97 14.17 4.34 2.13
C SER A 97 14.54 4.76 0.71
N ILE A 98 15.72 4.37 0.23
CA ILE A 98 16.17 4.61 -1.15
C ILE A 98 15.45 3.66 -2.12
N GLU A 99 15.28 2.40 -1.76
CA GLU A 99 14.67 1.39 -2.60
C GLU A 99 13.13 1.52 -2.70
N LEU A 100 12.49 2.07 -1.66
CA LEU A 100 11.03 2.19 -1.60
C LEU A 100 10.40 2.86 -2.82
N PRO A 101 10.83 4.06 -3.28
CA PRO A 101 10.24 4.69 -4.46
C PRO A 101 10.48 3.89 -5.74
N ILE A 102 11.62 3.22 -5.88
CA ILE A 102 11.98 2.41 -7.05
C ILE A 102 11.04 1.19 -7.14
N VAL A 103 10.84 0.51 -6.01
CA VAL A 103 9.94 -0.65 -5.95
C VAL A 103 8.48 -0.25 -6.15
N ILE A 104 8.04 0.90 -5.62
CA ILE A 104 6.70 1.44 -5.89
C ILE A 104 6.51 1.73 -7.39
N GLN A 105 7.51 2.33 -8.04
CA GLN A 105 7.46 2.57 -9.48
C GLN A 105 7.28 1.25 -10.25
N GLN A 106 8.03 0.21 -9.93
CA GLN A 106 7.88 -1.11 -10.55
C GLN A 106 6.46 -1.68 -10.36
N ILE A 107 5.87 -1.54 -9.16
CA ILE A 107 4.50 -2.00 -8.90
C ILE A 107 3.50 -1.26 -9.78
N ILE A 108 3.67 0.05 -9.96
CA ILE A 108 2.80 0.88 -10.80
C ILE A 108 2.95 0.51 -12.27
N GLU A 109 4.19 0.32 -12.75
CA GLU A 109 4.49 -0.07 -14.13
C GLU A 109 3.95 -1.45 -14.50
N ASP A 110 3.93 -2.39 -13.54
CA ASP A 110 3.38 -3.74 -13.75
C ASP A 110 1.84 -3.79 -13.69
N SER A 111 1.19 -2.79 -13.12
CA SER A 111 -0.27 -2.75 -12.97
C SER A 111 -0.83 -1.34 -13.18
N PRO A 112 -0.53 -0.68 -14.33
CA PRO A 112 -0.86 0.73 -14.55
C PRO A 112 -2.35 1.01 -14.46
N ASP A 113 -3.20 0.14 -15.01
CA ASP A 113 -4.66 0.34 -15.02
C ASP A 113 -5.25 0.36 -13.62
N VAL A 114 -4.70 -0.45 -12.70
CA VAL A 114 -5.14 -0.47 -11.30
C VAL A 114 -4.92 0.90 -10.65
N PHE A 115 -3.78 1.55 -10.91
CA PHE A 115 -3.45 2.85 -10.33
C PHE A 115 -4.24 3.99 -10.98
N VAL A 116 -4.49 3.93 -12.29
CA VAL A 116 -5.40 4.87 -12.96
C VAL A 116 -6.78 4.80 -12.30
N GLN A 117 -7.33 3.60 -12.11
CA GLN A 117 -8.66 3.42 -11.51
C GLN A 117 -8.71 3.77 -10.01
N GLN A 118 -7.69 3.41 -9.25
CA GLN A 118 -7.70 3.57 -7.79
C GLN A 118 -7.27 4.96 -7.31
N PHE A 119 -6.36 5.63 -8.03
CA PHE A 119 -5.89 6.95 -7.67
C PHE A 119 -6.47 8.04 -8.58
N PHE A 120 -6.14 8.05 -9.88
CA PHE A 120 -6.48 9.18 -10.75
C PHE A 120 -8.00 9.37 -10.90
N ASN A 121 -8.75 8.29 -11.10
CA ASN A 121 -10.19 8.37 -11.24
C ASN A 121 -10.94 8.60 -9.93
N ARG A 122 -10.32 8.27 -8.78
CA ARG A 122 -10.92 8.46 -7.45
C ARG A 122 -10.39 9.66 -6.69
N ALA A 123 -9.34 10.29 -7.18
CA ALA A 123 -8.77 11.46 -6.53
C ALA A 123 -9.83 12.57 -6.35
N GLY A 124 -9.94 13.05 -5.12
CA GLY A 124 -10.89 14.08 -4.73
C GLY A 124 -10.24 15.14 -3.85
N ASN A 125 -11.04 16.00 -3.27
CA ASN A 125 -10.55 17.02 -2.35
C ASN A 125 -10.07 16.40 -1.03
N LEU A 126 -8.87 16.74 -0.61
CA LEU A 126 -8.31 16.39 0.71
C LEU A 126 -8.77 17.38 1.78
N SER A 127 -9.07 18.61 1.36
CA SER A 127 -9.62 19.68 2.20
C SER A 127 -10.44 20.65 1.33
N LEU A 128 -11.03 21.67 1.95
CA LEU A 128 -11.76 22.72 1.23
C LEU A 128 -10.89 23.50 0.20
N LYS A 129 -9.56 23.46 0.36
CA LYS A 129 -8.62 24.23 -0.45
C LYS A 129 -7.60 23.39 -1.22
N MET A 130 -7.60 22.07 -1.09
CA MET A 130 -6.56 21.19 -1.64
C MET A 130 -7.16 19.95 -2.28
N HIS A 131 -6.83 19.69 -3.53
CA HIS A 131 -7.18 18.47 -4.25
C HIS A 131 -6.02 17.45 -4.17
N ALA A 132 -6.33 16.14 -4.20
CA ALA A 132 -5.31 15.08 -4.11
C ALA A 132 -4.26 15.17 -5.25
N PHE A 133 -4.60 15.71 -6.42
CA PHE A 133 -3.64 15.93 -7.50
C PHE A 133 -2.52 16.91 -7.15
N GLU A 134 -2.75 17.81 -6.20
CA GLU A 134 -1.71 18.75 -5.73
C GLU A 134 -0.59 18.06 -4.93
N LEU A 135 -0.76 16.77 -4.57
CA LEU A 135 0.32 15.95 -4.02
C LEU A 135 1.34 15.52 -5.07
N LEU A 136 0.97 15.57 -6.35
CA LEU A 136 1.87 15.24 -7.45
C LEU A 136 2.88 16.35 -7.65
N SER A 137 4.15 15.98 -7.82
CA SER A 137 5.22 16.95 -8.06
C SER A 137 4.94 17.79 -9.33
N GLY A 138 5.05 19.11 -9.22
CA GLY A 138 4.79 20.04 -10.32
C GLY A 138 3.31 20.30 -10.63
N VAL A 139 2.39 19.80 -9.80
CA VAL A 139 0.96 20.07 -9.93
C VAL A 139 0.51 21.05 -8.85
N GLY A 140 0.25 22.30 -9.23
CA GLY A 140 -0.39 23.28 -8.36
C GLY A 140 -1.92 23.26 -8.50
N SER A 141 -2.62 24.09 -7.72
CA SER A 141 -4.08 24.13 -7.66
C SER A 141 -4.74 24.37 -9.03
N LYS A 142 -4.17 25.27 -9.87
CA LYS A 142 -4.70 25.53 -11.22
C LYS A 142 -4.66 24.25 -12.07
N LYS A 143 -3.50 23.60 -12.13
CA LYS A 143 -3.30 22.37 -12.90
C LYS A 143 -4.16 21.21 -12.37
N ALA A 144 -4.32 21.12 -11.05
CA ALA A 144 -5.19 20.14 -10.43
C ALA A 144 -6.65 20.31 -10.87
N LEU A 145 -7.16 21.54 -10.98
CA LEU A 145 -8.50 21.82 -11.48
C LEU A 145 -8.64 21.47 -12.97
N GLU A 146 -7.63 21.75 -13.78
CA GLU A 146 -7.59 21.35 -15.19
C GLU A 146 -7.62 19.82 -15.34
N MET A 147 -6.86 19.09 -14.53
CA MET A 147 -6.90 17.63 -14.47
C MET A 147 -8.29 17.09 -14.07
N VAL A 148 -8.95 17.71 -13.09
CA VAL A 148 -10.32 17.34 -12.69
C VAL A 148 -11.30 17.57 -13.84
N ALA A 149 -11.17 18.66 -14.57
CA ALA A 149 -12.02 18.99 -15.72
C ALA A 149 -11.82 17.97 -16.86
N SER A 150 -10.55 17.66 -17.20
CA SER A 150 -10.20 16.66 -18.23
C SER A 150 -10.70 15.26 -17.88
N ARG A 151 -10.53 14.84 -16.63
CA ARG A 151 -11.06 13.55 -16.13
C ARG A 151 -12.57 13.43 -16.34
N GLY A 152 -13.31 14.52 -16.19
CA GLY A 152 -14.75 14.51 -16.31
C GLY A 152 -15.45 13.53 -15.36
N ARG A 153 -16.57 12.94 -15.84
CA ARG A 153 -17.35 11.94 -15.09
C ARG A 153 -16.96 10.50 -15.42
N VAL A 154 -16.38 10.27 -16.58
CA VAL A 154 -16.03 8.93 -17.08
C VAL A 154 -14.69 8.46 -16.47
N GLY A 155 -13.73 9.38 -16.32
CA GLY A 155 -12.37 9.08 -15.90
C GLY A 155 -11.50 8.64 -17.07
N TRP A 156 -10.28 8.20 -16.76
CA TRP A 156 -9.30 7.67 -17.71
C TRP A 156 -9.28 6.14 -17.65
N GLU A 157 -9.09 5.50 -18.79
CA GLU A 157 -8.98 4.04 -18.90
C GLU A 157 -7.50 3.57 -18.71
N SER A 158 -6.55 4.41 -19.13
CA SER A 158 -5.13 4.08 -19.10
C SER A 158 -4.25 5.29 -18.82
N PHE A 159 -2.97 5.06 -18.46
CA PHE A 159 -1.97 6.13 -18.38
C PHE A 159 -1.73 6.80 -19.73
N ALA A 160 -1.80 6.06 -20.83
CA ALA A 160 -1.62 6.64 -22.17
C ALA A 160 -2.69 7.68 -22.47
N GLN A 161 -3.96 7.40 -22.16
CA GLN A 161 -5.05 8.35 -22.32
C GLN A 161 -4.88 9.55 -21.38
N LEU A 162 -4.48 9.32 -20.13
CA LEU A 162 -4.21 10.36 -19.16
C LEU A 162 -3.10 11.30 -19.66
N ASP A 163 -2.01 10.75 -20.18
CA ASP A 163 -0.88 11.52 -20.71
C ASP A 163 -1.30 12.33 -21.96
N GLU A 164 -2.09 11.76 -22.85
CA GLU A 164 -2.63 12.46 -24.02
C GLU A 164 -3.50 13.64 -23.59
N ASP A 165 -4.47 13.42 -22.73
CA ASP A 165 -5.38 14.45 -22.24
C ASP A 165 -4.64 15.55 -21.47
N LEU A 166 -3.63 15.20 -20.67
CA LEU A 166 -2.83 16.17 -19.92
C LEU A 166 -1.83 16.91 -20.81
N SER A 167 -1.31 16.32 -21.88
CA SER A 167 -0.43 17.00 -22.83
C SER A 167 -1.16 18.10 -23.60
N LEU A 168 -2.45 17.92 -23.87
CA LEU A 168 -3.29 18.93 -24.51
C LEU A 168 -3.55 20.17 -23.63
N ILE A 169 -3.45 20.02 -22.31
CA ILE A 169 -3.63 21.14 -21.35
C ILE A 169 -2.41 22.08 -21.36
N HIS A 170 -1.26 21.64 -21.89
CA HIS A 170 -0.01 22.42 -21.93
C HIS A 170 0.19 23.23 -23.22
N ILE A 171 -0.69 23.05 -24.18
CA ILE A 171 -0.68 23.84 -25.43
C ILE A 171 -1.56 25.07 -25.25
#